data_4755811506b06acdb621bade76cb87fd
#
_entry.id   4755811506b06acdb621bade76cb87fd
#
_cell.length_a   1.000
_cell.length_b   1.000
_cell.length_c   1.000
_cell.angle_alpha   90.00
_cell.angle_beta   90.00
_cell.angle_gamma   90.00
#
_symmetry.space_group_name_H-M   'P 1'
#
loop_
_entity.id
_entity.type
_entity.pdbx_description
1 polymer ?
#
loop_
_entity_poly.entity_id
_entity_poly.type
_entity_poly.pdbx_seq_one_letter_code
_entity_poly.pdbx_strand_id
1 'polypeptide(L)'
;MDGGEDMRVNASPYCWSAREGGNIAGGRLARRSKKSRSLSTSSAGSSSEYRRTQSLHGPIPVTTFGPKACMLQNPHAVMHIQDPATQRLTWNTPPKSVLVIKKIRDASLFQPFKELCTFLTEVKKMIVYVEKKVLDDPTISGDENFGTMKKKFCTFREDLDDISNRVDFIICLGGDGTLLYASSLFQESVPPVMAFHLGSLGFLTPLKFDTYQSLVSQIIDGNAAIVLRSRLKVRVHREREKAVIVTNGDVESSHKSANYQVLNEVVVDRGPSSYLSNVDLFLDGHLITTVQGDGVIVSTPTGSTAYAVAAGASMIHPNVPAIMITPICPHSLSFRPIVVPAGVELKIMLSHEARNTAWVSFDGRRRQEICHGDSITITTSCFPVPCICFRNPVNDWFESLAQCLHWNVRKKQNCLSSEDDDII
;
A
#
# COMPACT_ATOMS: atom_id res chain seq x y z
N MET A 1 -56.31 -1.13 41.01
CA MET A 1 -55.37 -0.34 41.78
C MET A 1 -54.09 -0.35 41.01
N ASP A 2 -53.99 0.45 40.00
CA ASP A 2 -53.55 1.86 39.91
C ASP A 2 -52.07 2.07 40.26
N GLY A 3 -51.38 2.60 39.31
CA GLY A 3 -50.06 3.18 39.46
C GLY A 3 -49.26 3.17 38.14
N GLY A 4 -49.72 3.89 37.10
CA GLY A 4 -48.90 4.21 35.94
C GLY A 4 -48.04 5.44 36.23
N GLU A 5 -46.79 5.43 35.84
CA GLU A 5 -45.97 6.65 35.72
C GLU A 5 -45.37 6.77 34.29
N ASP A 6 -45.88 7.79 33.61
CA ASP A 6 -45.41 8.35 32.35
C ASP A 6 -44.02 8.99 32.52
N MET A 7 -43.02 8.54 31.79
CA MET A 7 -41.79 9.33 31.55
C MET A 7 -41.79 9.93 30.15
N ARG A 8 -42.08 11.21 30.10
CA ARG A 8 -41.98 12.07 28.92
C ARG A 8 -40.50 12.30 28.55
N VAL A 9 -40.15 11.92 27.35
CA VAL A 9 -38.86 12.29 26.75
C VAL A 9 -39.02 13.66 26.08
N ASN A 10 -38.26 14.65 26.54
CA ASN A 10 -38.16 15.98 25.96
C ASN A 10 -37.23 15.93 24.72
N ALA A 11 -37.79 16.19 23.56
CA ALA A 11 -37.05 16.51 22.32
C ALA A 11 -36.89 18.03 22.22
N SER A 12 -35.66 18.49 22.06
CA SER A 12 -35.33 19.88 21.75
C SER A 12 -35.02 20.03 20.25
N PRO A 13 -35.64 20.98 19.54
CA PRO A 13 -35.38 21.24 18.13
C PRO A 13 -34.37 22.36 17.96
N TYR A 14 -33.28 22.13 17.26
CA TYR A 14 -32.42 23.21 16.75
C TYR A 14 -32.92 23.67 15.38
N CYS A 15 -33.42 24.88 15.39
CA CYS A 15 -33.87 25.61 14.22
C CYS A 15 -32.69 26.42 13.64
N TRP A 16 -32.43 26.28 12.36
CA TRP A 16 -31.50 27.15 11.63
C TRP A 16 -32.29 28.31 11.04
N SER A 17 -31.98 29.55 11.48
CA SER A 17 -32.47 30.75 10.84
C SER A 17 -31.38 31.36 9.95
N ALA A 18 -31.70 31.45 8.66
CA ALA A 18 -30.99 32.30 7.71
C ALA A 18 -31.28 33.81 8.02
N ARG A 19 -30.29 34.66 7.92
CA ARG A 19 -30.46 36.09 7.74
C ARG A 19 -29.65 36.54 6.55
N GLU A 20 -30.39 37.03 5.59
CA GLU A 20 -29.93 37.87 4.46
C GLU A 20 -29.70 39.32 4.94
N GLY A 21 -28.83 40.01 4.21
CA GLY A 21 -29.02 41.44 3.95
C GLY A 21 -27.86 42.36 4.25
N GLY A 22 -27.35 43.04 3.22
CA GLY A 22 -26.73 44.36 3.37
C GLY A 22 -25.57 44.66 2.44
N ASN A 23 -25.87 45.24 1.29
CA ASN A 23 -24.97 45.96 0.37
C ASN A 23 -24.27 47.15 1.04
N ILE A 24 -23.07 47.56 0.55
CA ILE A 24 -22.81 48.87 -0.14
C ILE A 24 -21.29 49.15 -0.25
N ALA A 25 -20.88 49.33 -1.52
CA ALA A 25 -19.96 50.32 -2.10
C ALA A 25 -18.47 50.48 -1.68
N GLY A 26 -17.61 50.28 -2.62
CA GLY A 26 -16.85 51.33 -3.33
C GLY A 26 -15.48 51.69 -2.74
N GLY A 27 -14.40 51.50 -3.54
CA GLY A 27 -13.14 52.18 -3.27
C GLY A 27 -11.90 51.61 -3.98
N ARG A 28 -11.69 52.01 -5.22
CA ARG A 28 -10.45 52.29 -5.97
C ARG A 28 -9.10 51.69 -5.53
N LEU A 29 -8.54 50.93 -6.44
CA LEU A 29 -7.16 50.93 -7.00
C LEU A 29 -6.01 51.49 -6.16
N ALA A 30 -5.05 50.63 -5.88
CA ALA A 30 -3.63 50.98 -5.98
C ALA A 30 -2.79 49.74 -6.35
N ARG A 31 -2.23 49.80 -7.56
CA ARG A 31 -1.13 48.94 -8.01
C ARG A 31 0.10 49.17 -7.13
N ARG A 32 0.67 48.11 -6.60
CA ARG A 32 2.10 48.13 -6.26
C ARG A 32 2.75 46.81 -6.58
N SER A 33 3.77 46.93 -7.39
CA SER A 33 4.63 45.90 -7.93
C SER A 33 5.55 45.26 -6.88
N LYS A 34 5.73 43.96 -7.03
CA LYS A 34 6.95 43.17 -6.88
C LYS A 34 7.95 43.45 -5.79
N LYS A 35 8.26 42.41 -5.05
CA LYS A 35 9.64 41.93 -4.92
C LYS A 35 9.61 40.46 -4.43
N SER A 36 10.13 39.57 -5.26
CA SER A 36 10.51 38.22 -4.90
C SER A 36 11.58 38.29 -3.81
N ARG A 37 11.34 37.69 -2.67
CA ARG A 37 12.37 37.38 -1.69
C ARG A 37 12.44 35.87 -1.56
N SER A 38 13.56 35.32 -2.02
CA SER A 38 14.06 34.02 -1.63
C SER A 38 14.18 33.96 -0.12
N LEU A 39 13.46 33.08 0.54
CA LEU A 39 13.68 32.77 1.94
C LEU A 39 14.59 31.55 2.02
N SER A 40 15.84 31.86 2.42
CA SER A 40 16.79 30.89 2.92
C SER A 40 16.25 30.23 4.19
N THR A 41 16.32 28.91 4.21
CA THR A 41 16.05 28.06 5.36
C THR A 41 17.04 28.33 6.48
N SER A 42 16.56 28.59 7.66
CA SER A 42 17.29 28.35 8.89
C SER A 42 16.33 28.04 10.04
N SER A 43 16.69 26.95 10.74
CA SER A 43 16.48 26.61 12.14
C SER A 43 15.15 26.04 12.61
N ALA A 44 15.34 24.89 13.16
CA ALA A 44 14.61 24.18 14.20
C ALA A 44 13.71 25.03 15.10
N GLY A 45 12.43 24.71 15.09
CA GLY A 45 11.44 25.18 16.06
C GLY A 45 10.34 24.14 16.20
N SER A 46 10.18 23.64 17.38
CA SER A 46 9.14 22.83 17.99
C SER A 46 8.10 22.15 17.09
N SER A 47 8.12 20.85 17.12
CA SER A 47 7.36 19.88 16.31
C SER A 47 5.83 19.84 16.58
N SER A 48 5.25 20.70 17.38
CA SER A 48 3.84 20.61 17.78
C SER A 48 2.85 21.42 16.92
N GLU A 49 3.31 22.47 16.22
CA GLU A 49 2.42 23.30 15.39
C GLU A 49 2.25 22.80 13.95
N TYR A 50 3.18 22.00 13.44
CA TYR A 50 3.09 21.44 12.07
C TYR A 50 2.03 20.36 11.91
N ARG A 51 1.49 19.79 12.99
CA ARG A 51 0.52 18.67 12.96
C ARG A 51 -0.90 19.07 12.58
N ARG A 52 -1.26 20.34 12.67
CA ARG A 52 -2.64 20.81 12.39
C ARG A 52 -2.98 20.96 10.90
N THR A 53 -2.01 20.83 10.01
CA THR A 53 -2.20 21.00 8.56
C THR A 53 -2.00 19.72 7.76
N GLN A 54 -1.92 18.54 8.41
CA GLN A 54 -1.84 17.29 7.68
C GLN A 54 -3.15 17.04 6.92
N SER A 55 -3.03 16.80 5.62
CA SER A 55 -4.16 16.43 4.78
C SER A 55 -4.79 15.14 5.30
N LEU A 56 -6.11 15.11 5.45
CA LEU A 56 -6.86 13.91 5.80
C LEU A 56 -6.63 12.74 4.80
N HIS A 57 -6.15 13.07 3.62
CA HIS A 57 -5.89 12.13 2.53
C HIS A 57 -4.45 11.56 2.53
N GLY A 58 -3.63 11.92 3.49
CA GLY A 58 -2.22 11.51 3.54
C GLY A 58 -1.29 12.41 2.71
N PRO A 59 -0.01 12.03 2.59
CA PRO A 59 0.95 12.79 1.80
C PRO A 59 0.60 12.73 0.33
N ILE A 60 0.91 13.83 -0.39
CA ILE A 60 0.78 13.86 -1.85
C ILE A 60 1.74 12.82 -2.43
N PRO A 61 1.26 11.84 -3.22
CA PRO A 61 2.12 10.84 -3.82
C PRO A 61 3.05 11.47 -4.85
N VAL A 62 4.24 10.91 -5.00
CA VAL A 62 5.15 11.32 -6.07
C VAL A 62 4.51 11.01 -7.43
N THR A 63 4.76 11.87 -8.40
CA THR A 63 4.23 11.74 -9.76
C THR A 63 5.21 11.06 -10.72
N THR A 64 6.41 10.72 -10.25
CA THR A 64 7.46 10.04 -11.02
C THR A 64 7.73 8.67 -10.42
N PHE A 65 7.94 7.65 -11.28
CA PHE A 65 8.07 6.25 -10.90
C PHE A 65 9.30 5.64 -11.54
N GLY A 66 10.30 5.31 -10.72
CA GLY A 66 11.59 4.93 -11.25
C GLY A 66 12.25 6.07 -12.02
N PRO A 67 13.22 5.77 -12.92
CA PRO A 67 14.01 6.81 -13.59
C PRO A 67 13.30 7.55 -14.71
N LYS A 68 12.22 7.01 -15.29
CA LYS A 68 11.63 7.56 -16.51
C LYS A 68 10.11 7.66 -16.53
N ALA A 69 9.41 6.87 -15.71
CA ALA A 69 7.96 6.85 -15.72
C ALA A 69 7.39 8.04 -14.94
N CYS A 70 6.30 8.60 -15.41
CA CYS A 70 5.56 9.62 -14.68
C CYS A 70 4.05 9.46 -14.88
N MET A 71 3.29 10.10 -14.00
CA MET A 71 1.84 10.18 -14.10
C MET A 71 1.47 11.35 -15.00
N LEU A 72 0.60 11.10 -15.99
CA LEU A 72 0.06 12.15 -16.81
C LEU A 72 -0.86 13.02 -15.95
N GLN A 73 -0.49 14.29 -15.77
CA GLN A 73 -1.31 15.24 -15.03
C GLN A 73 -2.49 15.67 -15.90
N ASN A 74 -3.70 15.61 -15.33
CA ASN A 74 -4.88 16.17 -15.97
C ASN A 74 -5.00 17.66 -15.58
N PRO A 75 -4.78 18.61 -16.51
CA PRO A 75 -4.81 20.05 -16.20
C PRO A 75 -6.20 20.57 -15.81
N HIS A 76 -7.25 19.78 -16.03
CA HIS A 76 -8.65 20.14 -15.71
C HIS A 76 -9.16 19.51 -14.41
N ALA A 77 -8.33 18.78 -13.67
CA ALA A 77 -8.73 18.21 -12.39
C ALA A 77 -8.80 19.33 -11.32
N VAL A 78 -9.99 19.83 -11.09
CA VAL A 78 -10.27 20.91 -10.10
C VAL A 78 -10.31 20.38 -8.67
N MET A 79 -10.37 19.09 -8.47
CA MET A 79 -10.42 18.45 -7.15
C MET A 79 -9.26 17.47 -6.97
N HIS A 80 -8.61 17.52 -5.81
CA HIS A 80 -7.55 16.57 -5.41
C HIS A 80 -8.05 15.14 -5.14
N ILE A 81 -9.31 14.85 -5.38
CA ILE A 81 -9.82 13.48 -5.41
C ILE A 81 -9.35 12.89 -6.72
N GLN A 82 -8.34 12.04 -6.64
CA GLN A 82 -7.84 11.32 -7.79
C GLN A 82 -8.94 10.40 -8.33
N ASP A 83 -9.47 10.72 -9.50
CA ASP A 83 -10.35 9.79 -10.19
C ASP A 83 -9.52 8.57 -10.62
N PRO A 84 -9.85 7.39 -10.10
CA PRO A 84 -9.12 6.16 -10.42
C PRO A 84 -9.06 5.85 -11.91
N ALA A 85 -10.09 6.24 -12.65
CA ALA A 85 -10.23 5.94 -14.08
C ALA A 85 -9.34 6.81 -14.99
N THR A 86 -8.75 7.88 -14.47
CA THR A 86 -8.02 8.87 -15.28
C THR A 86 -6.51 8.82 -15.14
N GLN A 87 -5.98 7.98 -14.24
CA GLN A 87 -4.54 7.88 -14.05
C GLN A 87 -3.89 7.06 -15.15
N ARG A 88 -3.02 7.71 -15.93
CA ARG A 88 -2.29 7.07 -17.02
C ARG A 88 -0.80 7.22 -16.84
N LEU A 89 -0.09 6.15 -17.18
CA LEU A 89 1.35 6.13 -17.28
C LEU A 89 1.79 6.81 -18.57
N THR A 90 2.82 7.62 -18.50
CA THR A 90 3.57 8.10 -19.67
C THR A 90 5.07 8.05 -19.39
N TRP A 91 5.88 8.15 -20.45
CA TRP A 91 7.32 8.08 -20.35
C TRP A 91 7.95 9.42 -20.76
N ASN A 92 8.83 9.97 -19.91
CA ASN A 92 9.63 11.14 -20.29
C ASN A 92 10.61 10.81 -21.41
N THR A 93 11.17 9.59 -21.37
CA THR A 93 12.00 9.01 -22.44
C THR A 93 11.64 7.53 -22.57
N PRO A 94 11.70 6.93 -23.76
CA PRO A 94 11.35 5.52 -23.94
C PRO A 94 12.08 4.61 -22.94
N PRO A 95 11.37 3.64 -22.33
CA PRO A 95 11.99 2.71 -21.40
C PRO A 95 12.95 1.78 -22.13
N LYS A 96 14.09 1.45 -21.49
CA LYS A 96 15.13 0.58 -22.04
C LYS A 96 15.43 -0.63 -21.18
N SER A 97 15.05 -0.58 -19.90
CA SER A 97 15.39 -1.62 -18.92
C SER A 97 14.14 -2.14 -18.22
N VAL A 98 14.11 -3.42 -17.96
CA VAL A 98 13.00 -4.11 -17.31
C VAL A 98 13.51 -5.12 -16.28
N LEU A 99 12.90 -5.15 -15.11
CA LEU A 99 13.13 -6.16 -14.10
C LEU A 99 12.09 -7.27 -14.24
N VAL A 100 12.53 -8.49 -14.45
CA VAL A 100 11.63 -9.66 -14.47
C VAL A 100 11.80 -10.45 -13.18
N ILE A 101 10.69 -10.53 -12.42
CA ILE A 101 10.61 -11.28 -11.16
C ILE A 101 9.75 -12.53 -11.38
N LYS A 102 10.33 -13.69 -11.13
CA LYS A 102 9.65 -14.98 -11.19
C LYS A 102 9.54 -15.55 -9.76
N LYS A 103 8.40 -16.16 -9.44
CA LYS A 103 8.25 -16.94 -8.22
C LYS A 103 9.30 -18.06 -8.17
N ILE A 104 10.08 -18.08 -7.10
CA ILE A 104 11.16 -19.05 -6.91
C ILE A 104 10.56 -20.45 -6.67
N ARG A 105 11.26 -21.51 -7.11
CA ARG A 105 10.89 -22.92 -6.95
C ARG A 105 9.54 -23.30 -7.57
N ASP A 106 9.13 -22.59 -8.62
CA ASP A 106 7.94 -22.93 -9.39
C ASP A 106 8.37 -23.27 -10.83
N ALA A 107 8.45 -24.58 -11.11
CA ALA A 107 8.91 -25.07 -12.41
C ALA A 107 7.93 -24.75 -13.54
N SER A 108 6.62 -24.62 -13.25
CA SER A 108 5.61 -24.29 -14.25
C SER A 108 5.83 -22.90 -14.90
N LEU A 109 6.53 -22.02 -14.17
CA LEU A 109 6.84 -20.67 -14.65
C LEU A 109 8.10 -20.58 -15.51
N PHE A 110 8.80 -21.70 -15.73
CA PHE A 110 10.05 -21.67 -16.50
C PHE A 110 9.80 -21.33 -17.96
N GLN A 111 8.86 -21.98 -18.61
CA GLN A 111 8.57 -21.75 -20.03
C GLN A 111 8.02 -20.33 -20.27
N PRO A 112 7.03 -19.83 -19.51
CA PRO A 112 6.59 -18.42 -19.58
C PRO A 112 7.71 -17.39 -19.34
N PHE A 113 8.60 -17.67 -18.38
CA PHE A 113 9.76 -16.82 -18.11
C PHE A 113 10.71 -16.77 -19.31
N LYS A 114 11.01 -17.91 -19.91
CA LYS A 114 11.88 -18.02 -21.09
C LYS A 114 11.29 -17.26 -22.29
N GLU A 115 10.00 -17.45 -22.57
CA GLU A 115 9.29 -16.76 -23.67
C GLU A 115 9.29 -15.26 -23.47
N LEU A 116 8.94 -14.78 -22.27
CA LEU A 116 8.95 -13.37 -21.95
C LEU A 116 10.35 -12.74 -22.09
N CYS A 117 11.37 -13.37 -21.51
CA CYS A 117 12.74 -12.87 -21.57
C CYS A 117 13.27 -12.83 -23.01
N THR A 118 12.95 -13.84 -23.83
CA THR A 118 13.31 -13.86 -25.25
C THR A 118 12.64 -12.72 -26.00
N PHE A 119 11.36 -12.52 -25.80
CA PHE A 119 10.61 -11.41 -26.40
C PHE A 119 11.18 -10.04 -26.02
N LEU A 120 11.46 -9.82 -24.74
CA LEU A 120 12.03 -8.57 -24.23
C LEU A 120 13.43 -8.30 -24.83
N THR A 121 14.27 -9.32 -24.89
CA THR A 121 15.66 -9.17 -25.33
C THR A 121 15.78 -9.12 -26.85
N GLU A 122 15.09 -9.98 -27.59
CA GLU A 122 15.27 -10.15 -29.02
C GLU A 122 14.34 -9.29 -29.87
N VAL A 123 13.06 -9.14 -29.45
CA VAL A 123 12.08 -8.35 -30.19
C VAL A 123 12.12 -6.89 -29.74
N LYS A 124 12.04 -6.65 -28.41
CA LYS A 124 11.98 -5.28 -27.85
C LYS A 124 13.35 -4.66 -27.60
N LYS A 125 14.46 -5.44 -27.72
CA LYS A 125 15.84 -4.98 -27.52
C LYS A 125 16.07 -4.31 -26.15
N MET A 126 15.42 -4.82 -25.11
CA MET A 126 15.49 -4.30 -23.75
C MET A 126 16.63 -4.93 -22.95
N ILE A 127 17.14 -4.18 -21.98
CA ILE A 127 18.05 -4.69 -20.96
C ILE A 127 17.20 -5.37 -19.89
N VAL A 128 17.37 -6.68 -19.72
CA VAL A 128 16.60 -7.49 -18.78
C VAL A 128 17.41 -7.70 -17.51
N TYR A 129 16.86 -7.26 -16.38
CA TYR A 129 17.38 -7.53 -15.05
C TYR A 129 16.67 -8.75 -14.46
N VAL A 130 17.45 -9.67 -13.87
CA VAL A 130 16.94 -10.88 -13.22
C VAL A 130 17.70 -11.11 -11.92
N GLU A 131 17.01 -11.53 -10.88
CA GLU A 131 17.66 -11.91 -9.64
C GLU A 131 18.57 -13.13 -9.84
N LYS A 132 19.78 -13.09 -9.29
CA LYS A 132 20.76 -14.16 -9.43
C LYS A 132 20.21 -15.51 -8.97
N LYS A 133 19.46 -15.54 -7.86
CA LYS A 133 18.82 -16.76 -7.32
C LYS A 133 17.90 -17.46 -8.34
N VAL A 134 17.29 -16.71 -9.27
CA VAL A 134 16.43 -17.28 -10.32
C VAL A 134 17.28 -18.01 -11.36
N LEU A 135 18.43 -17.46 -11.72
CA LEU A 135 19.32 -18.08 -12.71
C LEU A 135 20.08 -19.30 -12.14
N ASP A 136 20.25 -19.34 -10.82
CA ASP A 136 20.87 -20.45 -10.10
C ASP A 136 19.89 -21.64 -9.90
N ASP A 137 18.59 -21.46 -10.25
CA ASP A 137 17.59 -22.54 -10.20
C ASP A 137 18.01 -23.69 -11.15
N PRO A 138 18.04 -24.96 -10.67
CA PRO A 138 18.47 -26.10 -11.49
C PRO A 138 17.73 -26.25 -12.81
N THR A 139 16.43 -25.92 -12.86
CA THR A 139 15.62 -25.99 -14.08
C THR A 139 16.05 -24.96 -15.13
N ILE A 140 16.55 -23.82 -14.68
CA ILE A 140 17.03 -22.73 -15.54
C ILE A 140 18.51 -22.93 -15.86
N SER A 141 19.32 -23.32 -14.88
CA SER A 141 20.76 -23.50 -15.03
C SER A 141 21.11 -24.64 -15.98
N GLY A 142 20.31 -25.69 -16.00
CA GLY A 142 20.52 -26.89 -16.86
C GLY A 142 20.04 -26.75 -18.29
N ASP A 143 19.34 -25.68 -18.69
CA ASP A 143 18.87 -25.48 -20.07
C ASP A 143 19.98 -24.88 -20.94
N GLU A 144 20.63 -25.71 -21.77
CA GLU A 144 21.70 -25.31 -22.70
C GLU A 144 21.18 -24.33 -23.76
N ASN A 145 19.95 -24.52 -24.24
CA ASN A 145 19.35 -23.63 -25.27
C ASN A 145 19.10 -22.22 -24.73
N PHE A 146 18.90 -22.08 -23.42
CA PHE A 146 18.75 -20.80 -22.74
C PHE A 146 20.11 -20.21 -22.28
N GLY A 147 21.21 -20.95 -22.41
CA GLY A 147 22.54 -20.57 -21.93
C GLY A 147 23.09 -19.30 -22.58
N THR A 148 22.86 -19.10 -23.88
CA THR A 148 23.27 -17.89 -24.61
C THR A 148 22.44 -16.66 -24.19
N MET A 149 21.15 -16.85 -23.89
CA MET A 149 20.26 -15.81 -23.42
C MET A 149 20.63 -15.33 -22.00
N LYS A 150 20.95 -16.25 -21.09
CA LYS A 150 21.39 -15.94 -19.71
C LYS A 150 22.57 -14.96 -19.68
N LYS A 151 23.50 -15.06 -20.64
CA LYS A 151 24.67 -14.18 -20.74
C LYS A 151 24.32 -12.73 -21.09
N LYS A 152 23.09 -12.48 -21.61
CA LYS A 152 22.61 -11.14 -21.98
C LYS A 152 21.93 -10.44 -20.80
N PHE A 153 21.60 -11.14 -19.70
CA PHE A 153 20.90 -10.57 -18.56
C PHE A 153 21.84 -9.81 -17.63
N CYS A 154 21.34 -8.70 -17.10
CA CYS A 154 21.92 -8.06 -15.93
C CYS A 154 21.40 -8.73 -14.68
N THR A 155 22.30 -9.19 -13.81
CA THR A 155 21.92 -9.86 -12.56
C THR A 155 22.12 -8.96 -11.36
N PHE A 156 21.29 -9.15 -10.34
CA PHE A 156 21.40 -8.47 -9.06
C PHE A 156 21.15 -9.45 -7.90
N ARG A 157 21.58 -9.05 -6.70
CA ARG A 157 21.33 -9.73 -5.42
C ARG A 157 20.58 -8.79 -4.50
N GLU A 158 19.47 -9.26 -3.92
CA GLU A 158 18.54 -8.48 -3.11
C GLU A 158 19.22 -7.61 -2.01
N ASP A 159 20.16 -8.20 -1.30
CA ASP A 159 20.78 -7.54 -0.13
C ASP A 159 22.05 -6.75 -0.44
N LEU A 160 22.55 -6.77 -1.68
CA LEU A 160 23.87 -6.25 -2.03
C LEU A 160 23.81 -5.17 -3.14
N ASP A 161 22.85 -5.24 -4.03
CA ASP A 161 22.82 -4.41 -5.23
C ASP A 161 21.65 -3.44 -5.21
N ASP A 162 21.92 -2.14 -5.32
CA ASP A 162 20.87 -1.14 -5.53
C ASP A 162 20.48 -1.07 -7.00
N ILE A 163 19.21 -1.38 -7.28
CA ILE A 163 18.61 -1.35 -8.61
C ILE A 163 17.62 -0.20 -8.80
N SER A 164 17.43 0.66 -7.81
CA SER A 164 16.37 1.67 -7.76
C SER A 164 16.37 2.60 -8.99
N ASN A 165 17.56 2.98 -9.49
CA ASN A 165 17.68 3.88 -10.64
C ASN A 165 18.08 3.19 -11.94
N ARG A 166 18.04 1.85 -11.99
CA ARG A 166 18.47 1.05 -13.14
C ARG A 166 17.33 0.42 -13.91
N VAL A 167 16.15 0.39 -13.34
CA VAL A 167 14.98 -0.32 -13.85
C VAL A 167 13.89 0.68 -14.21
N ASP A 168 13.39 0.62 -15.44
CA ASP A 168 12.35 1.52 -15.91
C ASP A 168 10.95 0.99 -15.55
N PHE A 169 10.71 -0.34 -15.62
CA PHE A 169 9.49 -0.99 -15.16
C PHE A 169 9.74 -2.43 -14.73
N ILE A 170 8.77 -3.02 -14.06
CA ILE A 170 8.86 -4.35 -13.45
C ILE A 170 7.80 -5.25 -14.07
N ILE A 171 8.16 -6.50 -14.37
CA ILE A 171 7.22 -7.57 -14.73
C ILE A 171 7.31 -8.68 -13.70
N CYS A 172 6.18 -9.00 -13.09
CA CYS A 172 6.05 -10.10 -12.13
C CYS A 172 5.37 -11.30 -12.79
N LEU A 173 5.97 -12.49 -12.67
CA LEU A 173 5.40 -13.77 -13.06
C LEU A 173 5.10 -14.62 -11.83
N GLY A 174 3.82 -14.78 -11.49
CA GLY A 174 3.38 -15.54 -10.33
C GLY A 174 2.13 -14.94 -9.66
N GLY A 175 1.96 -15.21 -8.38
CA GLY A 175 0.84 -14.67 -7.58
C GLY A 175 1.19 -13.37 -6.85
N ASP A 176 0.27 -12.92 -5.97
CA ASP A 176 0.36 -11.68 -5.20
C ASP A 176 1.67 -11.55 -4.41
N GLY A 177 2.18 -12.66 -3.84
CA GLY A 177 3.48 -12.66 -3.14
C GLY A 177 4.67 -12.24 -4.00
N THR A 178 4.60 -12.40 -5.32
CA THR A 178 5.65 -11.94 -6.25
C THR A 178 5.64 -10.40 -6.36
N LEU A 179 4.46 -9.79 -6.37
CA LEU A 179 4.33 -8.34 -6.38
C LEU A 179 4.73 -7.73 -5.03
N LEU A 180 4.37 -8.37 -3.91
CA LEU A 180 4.83 -7.96 -2.58
C LEU A 180 6.36 -7.97 -2.51
N TYR A 181 7.00 -8.99 -3.08
CA TYR A 181 8.45 -9.06 -3.19
C TYR A 181 9.01 -7.91 -4.05
N ALA A 182 8.42 -7.67 -5.22
CA ALA A 182 8.80 -6.54 -6.07
C ALA A 182 8.73 -5.21 -5.33
N SER A 183 7.64 -4.96 -4.59
CA SER A 183 7.48 -3.75 -3.77
C SER A 183 8.57 -3.63 -2.70
N SER A 184 8.98 -4.73 -2.08
CA SER A 184 9.97 -4.73 -1.00
C SER A 184 11.39 -4.40 -1.46
N LEU A 185 11.71 -4.60 -2.74
CA LEU A 185 13.01 -4.26 -3.33
C LEU A 185 13.25 -2.74 -3.43
N PHE A 186 12.18 -1.95 -3.41
CA PHE A 186 12.24 -0.49 -3.62
C PHE A 186 11.73 0.24 -2.38
N GLN A 187 12.62 0.84 -1.62
CA GLN A 187 12.28 1.57 -0.39
C GLN A 187 11.82 3.01 -0.65
N GLU A 188 12.06 3.53 -1.84
CA GLU A 188 11.61 4.84 -2.31
C GLU A 188 10.69 4.70 -3.52
N SER A 189 10.97 5.40 -4.59
CA SER A 189 10.18 5.35 -5.81
C SER A 189 10.21 3.97 -6.47
N VAL A 190 9.03 3.43 -6.73
CA VAL A 190 8.85 2.12 -7.37
C VAL A 190 8.59 2.31 -8.85
N PRO A 191 9.33 1.64 -9.75
CA PRO A 191 8.98 1.59 -11.16
C PRO A 191 7.59 0.98 -11.38
N PRO A 192 6.89 1.31 -12.48
CA PRO A 192 5.59 0.71 -12.78
C PRO A 192 5.65 -0.82 -12.82
N VAL A 193 4.66 -1.46 -12.21
CA VAL A 193 4.61 -2.92 -12.07
C VAL A 193 3.50 -3.50 -12.92
N MET A 194 3.87 -4.44 -13.78
CA MET A 194 2.98 -5.31 -14.53
C MET A 194 3.01 -6.70 -13.90
N ALA A 195 1.87 -7.21 -13.44
CA ALA A 195 1.82 -8.48 -12.73
C ALA A 195 0.90 -9.49 -13.44
N PHE A 196 1.51 -10.58 -13.91
CA PHE A 196 0.82 -11.69 -14.59
C PHE A 196 0.57 -12.83 -13.63
N HIS A 197 -0.69 -13.30 -13.57
CA HIS A 197 -0.99 -14.58 -12.94
C HIS A 197 -0.84 -15.73 -13.95
N LEU A 198 -0.26 -16.83 -13.47
CA LEU A 198 -0.17 -18.09 -14.20
C LEU A 198 -0.76 -19.17 -13.29
N GLY A 199 -2.06 -19.39 -13.42
CA GLY A 199 -2.86 -20.21 -12.53
C GLY A 199 -4.04 -19.42 -11.96
N SER A 200 -4.27 -19.50 -10.65
CA SER A 200 -5.36 -18.74 -10.00
C SER A 200 -5.11 -17.23 -10.04
N LEU A 201 -6.17 -16.48 -10.30
CA LEU A 201 -6.17 -15.03 -10.22
C LEU A 201 -5.85 -14.58 -8.79
N GLY A 202 -5.06 -13.52 -8.65
CA GLY A 202 -4.82 -12.83 -7.39
C GLY A 202 -5.41 -11.42 -7.39
N PHE A 203 -5.46 -10.79 -6.21
CA PHE A 203 -5.88 -9.39 -6.08
C PHE A 203 -4.90 -8.39 -6.67
N LEU A 204 -3.61 -8.75 -6.70
CA LEU A 204 -2.53 -7.90 -7.17
C LEU A 204 -2.04 -8.28 -8.58
N THR A 205 -2.50 -9.39 -9.12
CA THR A 205 -2.04 -9.98 -10.38
C THR A 205 -3.20 -10.16 -11.37
N PRO A 206 -3.79 -9.07 -11.91
CA PRO A 206 -4.98 -9.12 -12.75
C PRO A 206 -4.70 -9.53 -14.20
N LEU A 207 -3.43 -9.55 -14.64
CA LEU A 207 -3.09 -9.74 -16.04
C LEU A 207 -2.92 -11.21 -16.39
N LYS A 208 -3.53 -11.65 -17.51
CA LYS A 208 -3.32 -12.99 -18.07
C LYS A 208 -2.06 -13.01 -18.92
N PHE A 209 -1.27 -14.07 -18.78
CA PHE A 209 -0.01 -14.19 -19.52
C PHE A 209 -0.20 -14.36 -21.04
N ASP A 210 -1.31 -14.94 -21.49
CA ASP A 210 -1.55 -15.22 -22.91
C ASP A 210 -1.45 -13.98 -23.82
N THR A 211 -1.68 -12.79 -23.26
CA THR A 211 -1.65 -11.51 -24.00
C THR A 211 -0.42 -10.65 -23.71
N TYR A 212 0.63 -11.24 -23.13
CA TYR A 212 1.78 -10.48 -22.63
C TYR A 212 2.46 -9.61 -23.69
N GLN A 213 2.57 -10.08 -24.93
CA GLN A 213 3.26 -9.34 -26.02
C GLN A 213 2.56 -8.02 -26.34
N SER A 214 1.23 -8.05 -26.42
CA SER A 214 0.41 -6.86 -26.65
C SER A 214 0.49 -5.89 -25.48
N LEU A 215 0.34 -6.39 -24.25
CA LEU A 215 0.37 -5.57 -23.04
C LEU A 215 1.73 -4.92 -22.81
N VAL A 216 2.82 -5.67 -22.98
CA VAL A 216 4.19 -5.13 -22.88
C VAL A 216 4.43 -4.06 -23.95
N SER A 217 3.94 -4.26 -25.18
CA SER A 217 4.07 -3.25 -26.23
C SER A 217 3.32 -1.97 -25.87
N GLN A 218 2.08 -2.09 -25.39
CA GLN A 218 1.26 -0.97 -24.98
C GLN A 218 1.92 -0.15 -23.85
N ILE A 219 2.56 -0.80 -22.90
CA ILE A 219 3.28 -0.10 -21.82
C ILE A 219 4.49 0.65 -22.35
N ILE A 220 5.29 0.01 -23.21
CA ILE A 220 6.45 0.66 -23.82
C ILE A 220 6.04 1.92 -24.59
N ASP A 221 4.87 1.87 -25.24
CA ASP A 221 4.30 3.01 -25.97
C ASP A 221 3.76 4.13 -25.04
N GLY A 222 3.70 3.88 -23.71
CA GLY A 222 3.35 4.91 -22.72
C GLY A 222 1.86 5.22 -22.63
N ASN A 223 0.98 4.26 -22.88
CA ASN A 223 -0.48 4.44 -22.80
C ASN A 223 -1.14 3.32 -21.96
N ALA A 224 -0.81 3.22 -20.69
CA ALA A 224 -1.38 2.24 -19.79
C ALA A 224 -2.14 2.91 -18.65
N ALA A 225 -3.28 2.34 -18.25
CA ALA A 225 -3.97 2.73 -17.03
C ALA A 225 -3.20 2.20 -15.82
N ILE A 226 -3.12 3.01 -14.76
CA ILE A 226 -2.41 2.64 -13.51
C ILE A 226 -3.30 2.86 -12.29
N VAL A 227 -3.10 1.99 -11.29
CA VAL A 227 -3.55 2.19 -9.90
C VAL A 227 -2.34 2.50 -9.04
N LEU A 228 -2.40 3.59 -8.29
CA LEU A 228 -1.40 3.91 -7.27
C LEU A 228 -1.78 3.22 -5.97
N ARG A 229 -1.15 2.09 -5.67
CA ARG A 229 -1.39 1.38 -4.42
C ARG A 229 -0.57 2.02 -3.31
N SER A 230 -1.24 2.58 -2.30
CA SER A 230 -0.58 3.18 -1.15
C SER A 230 0.27 2.16 -0.40
N ARG A 231 1.37 2.63 0.21
CA ARG A 231 2.19 1.86 1.13
C ARG A 231 2.18 2.50 2.52
N LEU A 232 2.44 1.71 3.54
CA LEU A 232 2.74 2.20 4.87
C LEU A 232 4.24 2.39 5.02
N LYS A 233 4.64 3.54 5.57
CA LYS A 233 6.01 3.79 6.03
C LYS A 233 6.07 3.45 7.51
N VAL A 234 6.90 2.49 7.86
CA VAL A 234 7.03 1.97 9.21
C VAL A 234 8.42 2.26 9.75
N ARG A 235 8.48 2.79 10.97
CA ARG A 235 9.72 3.02 11.72
C ARG A 235 9.66 2.23 13.01
N VAL A 236 10.68 1.41 13.24
CA VAL A 236 10.87 0.70 14.52
C VAL A 236 11.89 1.47 15.34
N HIS A 237 11.47 1.94 16.50
CA HIS A 237 12.30 2.66 17.45
C HIS A 237 12.67 1.71 18.60
N ARG A 238 13.97 1.46 18.80
CA ARG A 238 14.51 0.62 19.86
C ARG A 238 14.96 1.46 21.04
N GLU A 239 14.46 1.17 22.24
CA GLU A 239 14.87 1.90 23.44
C GLU A 239 16.34 1.65 23.79
N ARG A 240 16.80 0.40 23.65
CA ARG A 240 18.17 0.00 23.98
C ARG A 240 19.26 0.69 23.15
N GLU A 241 18.92 1.17 21.95
CA GLU A 241 19.85 1.91 21.09
C GLU A 241 20.11 3.34 21.59
N LYS A 242 19.30 3.85 22.53
CA LYS A 242 19.52 5.17 23.17
C LYS A 242 20.64 5.17 24.22
N ALA A 243 21.05 4.00 24.68
CA ALA A 243 21.92 3.84 25.87
C ALA A 243 23.43 3.78 25.56
N VAL A 244 23.87 3.87 24.32
CA VAL A 244 25.30 3.85 23.95
C VAL A 244 25.76 5.24 23.49
N ILE A 245 25.80 6.19 24.43
CA ILE A 245 26.56 7.44 24.25
C ILE A 245 26.99 7.90 25.61
N VAL A 246 28.25 7.73 25.94
CA VAL A 246 29.11 8.69 26.61
C VAL A 246 30.47 8.07 26.79
N THR A 247 31.38 8.29 25.85
CA THR A 247 32.82 8.53 26.12
C THR A 247 33.40 9.13 24.85
N ASN A 248 33.91 10.37 25.05
CA ASN A 248 34.71 11.14 24.09
C ASN A 248 33.99 11.84 22.93
N GLY A 249 33.34 12.98 23.24
CA GLY A 249 33.52 14.24 22.50
C GLY A 249 32.90 14.40 21.11
N ASP A 250 32.61 13.38 20.36
CA ASP A 250 31.99 13.48 19.03
C ASP A 250 30.65 12.70 18.98
N VAL A 251 29.56 13.46 19.02
CA VAL A 251 28.19 12.92 19.05
C VAL A 251 27.70 12.75 17.62
N GLU A 252 28.05 11.66 16.96
CA GLU A 252 27.25 11.12 15.86
C GLU A 252 26.29 10.05 16.40
N SER A 253 25.11 10.47 16.84
CA SER A 253 24.03 9.58 17.18
C SER A 253 23.41 9.01 15.90
N SER A 254 24.01 8.00 15.32
CA SER A 254 23.37 7.23 14.27
C SER A 254 22.28 6.33 14.86
N HIS A 255 21.12 6.90 15.19
CA HIS A 255 19.92 6.12 15.43
C HIS A 255 19.56 5.40 14.12
N LYS A 256 20.02 4.17 13.97
CA LYS A 256 19.56 3.29 12.88
C LYS A 256 18.12 2.83 13.15
N SER A 257 17.17 3.77 13.09
CA SER A 257 15.77 3.37 13.02
C SER A 257 15.57 2.62 11.71
N ALA A 258 15.22 1.34 11.79
CA ALA A 258 14.93 0.56 10.61
C ALA A 258 13.61 1.09 9.99
N ASN A 259 13.70 1.54 8.74
CA ASN A 259 12.53 1.99 7.97
C ASN A 259 12.09 0.87 7.02
N TYR A 260 10.79 0.61 6.98
CA TYR A 260 10.19 -0.37 6.08
C TYR A 260 9.06 0.27 5.26
N GLN A 261 8.95 -0.12 4.00
CA GLN A 261 7.81 0.17 3.15
C GLN A 261 6.96 -1.09 3.02
N VAL A 262 5.68 -0.98 3.34
CA VAL A 262 4.77 -2.12 3.44
C VAL A 262 3.57 -1.89 2.52
N LEU A 263 3.26 -2.86 1.67
CA LEU A 263 2.18 -2.74 0.70
C LEU A 263 0.84 -3.22 1.26
N ASN A 264 0.81 -4.36 1.95
CA ASN A 264 -0.43 -4.90 2.53
C ASN A 264 -0.60 -4.48 3.98
N GLU A 265 0.20 -5.04 4.90
CA GLU A 265 -0.04 -4.87 6.34
C GLU A 265 1.21 -5.00 7.21
N VAL A 266 1.12 -4.34 8.34
CA VAL A 266 1.99 -4.54 9.51
C VAL A 266 1.21 -5.35 10.52
N VAL A 267 1.76 -6.44 10.99
CA VAL A 267 1.15 -7.29 12.03
C VAL A 267 1.98 -7.20 13.29
N VAL A 268 1.33 -6.87 14.41
CA VAL A 268 1.91 -6.97 15.74
C VAL A 268 1.16 -8.08 16.46
N ASP A 269 1.85 -9.16 16.82
CA ASP A 269 1.26 -10.35 17.40
C ASP A 269 1.99 -10.82 18.68
N ARG A 270 1.40 -11.75 19.41
CA ARG A 270 1.96 -12.34 20.64
C ARG A 270 3.15 -13.29 20.40
N GLY A 271 3.51 -13.55 19.15
CA GLY A 271 4.57 -14.49 18.82
C GLY A 271 4.28 -15.92 19.31
N PRO A 272 5.32 -16.63 19.77
CA PRO A 272 5.18 -18.00 20.28
C PRO A 272 4.57 -18.06 21.71
N SER A 273 4.31 -16.89 22.32
CA SER A 273 3.73 -16.81 23.68
C SER A 273 2.31 -17.33 23.70
N SER A 274 1.93 -18.05 24.77
CA SER A 274 0.55 -18.46 25.04
C SER A 274 -0.28 -17.36 25.68
N TYR A 275 0.35 -16.28 26.20
CA TYR A 275 -0.36 -15.15 26.78
C TYR A 275 -0.80 -14.18 25.68
N LEU A 276 -1.90 -13.48 25.92
CA LEU A 276 -2.40 -12.43 25.02
C LEU A 276 -1.36 -11.31 24.89
N SER A 277 -1.27 -10.74 23.70
CA SER A 277 -0.56 -9.48 23.52
C SER A 277 -1.34 -8.35 24.22
N ASN A 278 -0.61 -7.38 24.74
CA ASN A 278 -1.16 -6.19 25.36
C ASN A 278 -0.44 -4.98 24.77
N VAL A 279 -1.03 -4.35 23.77
CA VAL A 279 -0.39 -3.28 23.01
C VAL A 279 -1.24 -2.00 23.03
N ASP A 280 -0.57 -0.89 23.30
CA ASP A 280 -1.17 0.44 23.31
C ASP A 280 -1.15 1.04 21.91
N LEU A 281 -2.29 1.52 21.44
CA LEU A 281 -2.47 2.22 20.18
C LEU A 281 -2.61 3.72 20.42
N PHE A 282 -1.73 4.49 19.78
CA PHE A 282 -1.77 5.96 19.78
C PHE A 282 -2.03 6.48 18.38
N LEU A 283 -2.90 7.45 18.25
CA LEU A 283 -3.16 8.19 17.02
C LEU A 283 -2.81 9.66 17.23
N ASP A 284 -1.92 10.19 16.40
CA ASP A 284 -1.42 11.57 16.49
C ASP A 284 -0.96 11.95 17.92
N GLY A 285 -0.33 10.98 18.60
CA GLY A 285 0.21 11.13 19.95
C GLY A 285 -0.79 10.92 21.10
N HIS A 286 -2.06 10.66 20.82
CA HIS A 286 -3.09 10.38 21.83
C HIS A 286 -3.32 8.87 21.95
N LEU A 287 -3.31 8.35 23.17
CA LEU A 287 -3.69 6.97 23.44
C LEU A 287 -5.18 6.79 23.09
N ILE A 288 -5.48 5.88 22.16
CA ILE A 288 -6.85 5.57 21.76
C ILE A 288 -7.38 4.40 22.58
N THR A 289 -6.60 3.33 22.64
CA THR A 289 -7.01 2.10 23.31
C THR A 289 -5.79 1.19 23.53
N THR A 290 -5.97 0.23 24.45
CA THR A 290 -5.05 -0.89 24.64
C THR A 290 -5.69 -2.14 24.06
N VAL A 291 -5.02 -2.80 23.12
CA VAL A 291 -5.50 -4.03 22.48
C VAL A 291 -5.01 -5.24 23.26
N GLN A 292 -5.94 -6.01 23.77
CA GLN A 292 -5.69 -7.32 24.35
C GLN A 292 -6.25 -8.40 23.42
N GLY A 293 -5.40 -9.30 22.94
CA GLY A 293 -5.77 -10.33 21.99
C GLY A 293 -4.56 -11.06 21.44
N ASP A 294 -4.72 -11.80 20.35
CA ASP A 294 -3.59 -12.42 19.66
C ASP A 294 -2.71 -11.39 18.94
N GLY A 295 -3.27 -10.22 18.63
CA GLY A 295 -2.52 -9.13 17.99
C GLY A 295 -3.39 -8.08 17.34
N VAL A 296 -2.74 -7.25 16.51
CA VAL A 296 -3.37 -6.19 15.72
C VAL A 296 -2.73 -6.12 14.33
N ILE A 297 -3.55 -5.92 13.32
CA ILE A 297 -3.15 -5.70 11.92
C ILE A 297 -3.39 -4.23 11.60
N VAL A 298 -2.37 -3.56 11.09
CA VAL A 298 -2.50 -2.24 10.47
C VAL A 298 -2.29 -2.40 8.98
N SER A 299 -3.33 -2.16 8.19
CA SER A 299 -3.29 -2.42 6.75
C SER A 299 -3.60 -1.20 5.90
N THR A 300 -3.08 -1.24 4.67
CA THR A 300 -3.51 -0.37 3.58
C THR A 300 -4.87 -0.83 3.05
N PRO A 301 -5.55 -0.03 2.23
CA PRO A 301 -6.72 -0.50 1.48
C PRO A 301 -6.41 -1.72 0.61
N THR A 302 -5.22 -1.77 -0.01
CA THR A 302 -4.77 -2.97 -0.75
C THR A 302 -4.70 -4.20 0.15
N GLY A 303 -4.16 -4.08 1.37
CA GLY A 303 -4.06 -5.16 2.36
C GLY A 303 -5.39 -5.53 3.00
N SER A 304 -6.46 -4.73 2.80
CA SER A 304 -7.79 -5.04 3.34
C SER A 304 -8.35 -6.38 2.85
N THR A 305 -7.93 -6.84 1.68
CA THR A 305 -8.31 -8.12 1.07
C THR A 305 -7.31 -9.25 1.34
N ALA A 306 -6.26 -9.00 2.14
CA ALA A 306 -5.24 -9.97 2.52
C ALA A 306 -5.53 -10.55 3.93
N TYR A 307 -4.60 -10.43 4.88
CA TYR A 307 -4.80 -10.98 6.22
C TYR A 307 -5.94 -10.30 6.99
N ALA A 308 -6.14 -8.99 6.75
CA ALA A 308 -7.20 -8.23 7.43
C ALA A 308 -8.60 -8.79 7.17
N VAL A 309 -8.94 -9.20 5.93
CA VAL A 309 -10.26 -9.78 5.62
C VAL A 309 -10.48 -11.11 6.36
N ALA A 310 -9.45 -11.93 6.51
CA ALA A 310 -9.50 -13.17 7.27
C ALA A 310 -9.70 -12.91 8.79
N ALA A 311 -9.24 -11.77 9.28
CA ALA A 311 -9.48 -11.30 10.65
C ALA A 311 -10.82 -10.56 10.82
N GLY A 312 -11.71 -10.59 9.82
CA GLY A 312 -13.06 -10.03 9.89
C GLY A 312 -13.18 -8.55 9.50
N ALA A 313 -12.17 -7.99 8.84
CA ALA A 313 -12.21 -6.62 8.35
C ALA A 313 -13.06 -6.47 7.08
N SER A 314 -13.53 -5.24 6.83
CA SER A 314 -14.20 -4.88 5.58
C SER A 314 -13.18 -4.69 4.45
N MET A 315 -13.58 -5.01 3.23
CA MET A 315 -12.78 -4.79 2.05
C MET A 315 -12.87 -3.34 1.59
N ILE A 316 -11.72 -2.71 1.38
CA ILE A 316 -11.61 -1.30 1.00
C ILE A 316 -11.00 -1.22 -0.39
N HIS A 317 -11.62 -0.45 -1.29
CA HIS A 317 -11.08 -0.22 -2.62
C HIS A 317 -9.68 0.43 -2.54
N PRO A 318 -8.68 0.01 -3.35
CA PRO A 318 -7.30 0.49 -3.26
C PRO A 318 -7.10 2.01 -3.34
N ASN A 319 -8.04 2.73 -3.96
CA ASN A 319 -7.99 4.18 -4.13
C ASN A 319 -8.58 4.99 -2.97
N VAL A 320 -9.15 4.34 -1.96
CA VAL A 320 -9.64 5.04 -0.76
C VAL A 320 -8.45 5.41 0.12
N PRO A 321 -8.23 6.71 0.43
CA PRO A 321 -7.10 7.15 1.24
C PRO A 321 -7.35 6.86 2.74
N ALA A 322 -7.04 5.65 3.17
CA ALA A 322 -7.32 5.17 4.52
C ALA A 322 -6.21 4.25 5.05
N ILE A 323 -6.18 4.10 6.36
CA ILE A 323 -5.47 3.05 7.09
C ILE A 323 -6.51 2.28 7.89
N MET A 324 -6.44 0.96 7.86
CA MET A 324 -7.33 0.11 8.62
C MET A 324 -6.62 -0.54 9.79
N ILE A 325 -7.26 -0.58 10.95
CA ILE A 325 -6.78 -1.20 12.18
C ILE A 325 -7.72 -2.34 12.51
N THR A 326 -7.22 -3.57 12.50
CA THR A 326 -8.01 -4.79 12.68
C THR A 326 -7.41 -5.61 13.83
N PRO A 327 -8.18 -5.90 14.90
CA PRO A 327 -7.70 -6.77 15.95
C PRO A 327 -7.68 -8.23 15.49
N ILE A 328 -6.76 -9.02 16.06
CA ILE A 328 -6.70 -10.47 15.86
C ILE A 328 -7.21 -11.11 17.14
N CYS A 329 -8.34 -11.85 17.06
CA CYS A 329 -8.95 -12.54 18.19
C CYS A 329 -8.95 -11.70 19.48
N PRO A 330 -9.56 -10.49 19.48
CA PRO A 330 -9.53 -9.62 20.65
C PRO A 330 -10.31 -10.23 21.82
N HIS A 331 -9.81 -10.00 23.04
CA HIS A 331 -10.51 -10.39 24.25
C HIS A 331 -11.79 -9.57 24.46
N SER A 332 -11.78 -8.28 24.07
CA SER A 332 -12.95 -7.42 24.07
C SER A 332 -13.86 -7.73 22.88
N LEU A 333 -15.10 -8.16 23.15
CA LEU A 333 -16.09 -8.49 22.11
C LEU A 333 -16.61 -7.25 21.35
N SER A 334 -16.40 -6.05 21.86
CA SER A 334 -16.80 -4.79 21.23
C SER A 334 -15.75 -4.22 20.27
N PHE A 335 -14.50 -4.70 20.33
CA PHE A 335 -13.49 -4.21 19.41
C PHE A 335 -13.76 -4.75 17.99
N ARG A 336 -14.04 -3.83 17.07
CA ARG A 336 -14.27 -4.10 15.66
C ARG A 336 -13.17 -3.43 14.83
N PRO A 337 -12.87 -3.94 13.63
CA PRO A 337 -12.02 -3.22 12.69
C PRO A 337 -12.48 -1.78 12.49
N ILE A 338 -11.55 -0.84 12.53
CA ILE A 338 -11.81 0.59 12.30
C ILE A 338 -10.99 1.11 11.15
N VAL A 339 -11.52 2.12 10.48
CA VAL A 339 -10.86 2.81 9.36
C VAL A 339 -10.56 4.23 9.79
N VAL A 340 -9.30 4.65 9.64
CA VAL A 340 -8.84 6.00 9.96
C VAL A 340 -8.27 6.67 8.70
N PRO A 341 -8.25 8.01 8.65
CA PRO A 341 -7.69 8.74 7.50
C PRO A 341 -6.23 8.38 7.26
N ALA A 342 -5.81 8.35 6.00
CA ALA A 342 -4.42 8.07 5.61
C ALA A 342 -3.40 9.11 6.10
N GLY A 343 -3.85 10.31 6.50
CA GLY A 343 -2.98 11.40 6.97
C GLY A 343 -2.52 11.31 8.42
N VAL A 344 -2.97 10.30 9.19
CA VAL A 344 -2.65 10.16 10.60
C VAL A 344 -1.32 9.45 10.84
N GLU A 345 -0.72 9.70 12.00
CA GLU A 345 0.39 8.93 12.53
C GLU A 345 -0.11 7.94 13.58
N LEU A 346 0.04 6.65 13.31
CA LEU A 346 -0.25 5.59 14.25
C LEU A 346 1.04 5.15 14.96
N LYS A 347 1.03 5.09 16.30
CA LYS A 347 2.12 4.55 17.09
C LYS A 347 1.63 3.35 17.89
N ILE A 348 2.41 2.29 17.90
CA ILE A 348 2.15 1.06 18.65
C ILE A 348 3.31 0.84 19.63
N MET A 349 2.96 0.53 20.87
CA MET A 349 3.91 0.20 21.94
C MET A 349 3.39 -0.98 22.74
N LEU A 350 4.29 -1.71 23.40
CA LEU A 350 3.85 -2.61 24.47
C LEU A 350 3.28 -1.80 25.63
N SER A 351 2.14 -2.21 26.15
CA SER A 351 1.58 -1.65 27.37
C SER A 351 2.55 -1.93 28.54
N HIS A 352 2.55 -1.03 29.53
CA HIS A 352 3.31 -1.25 30.77
C HIS A 352 2.85 -2.52 31.52
N GLU A 353 1.60 -2.92 31.32
CA GLU A 353 1.00 -4.12 31.90
C GLU A 353 1.26 -5.39 31.07
N ALA A 354 1.96 -5.29 29.94
CA ALA A 354 2.25 -6.45 29.10
C ALA A 354 3.20 -7.40 29.84
N ARG A 355 2.83 -8.69 29.90
CA ARG A 355 3.62 -9.72 30.59
C ARG A 355 4.77 -10.23 29.74
N ASN A 356 4.64 -10.15 28.44
CA ASN A 356 5.61 -10.67 27.45
C ASN A 356 5.88 -9.65 26.35
N THR A 357 6.92 -9.93 25.57
CA THR A 357 7.24 -9.22 24.35
C THR A 357 6.19 -9.48 23.27
N ALA A 358 6.13 -8.62 22.26
CA ALA A 358 5.36 -8.82 21.05
C ALA A 358 6.29 -9.03 19.85
N TRP A 359 5.72 -9.41 18.72
CA TRP A 359 6.45 -9.59 17.47
C TRP A 359 5.81 -8.74 16.38
N VAL A 360 6.64 -8.14 15.54
CA VAL A 360 6.17 -7.37 14.37
C VAL A 360 6.64 -8.03 13.08
N SER A 361 5.78 -8.03 12.08
CA SER A 361 6.11 -8.46 10.71
C SER A 361 5.57 -7.48 9.68
N PHE A 362 6.20 -7.45 8.50
CA PHE A 362 5.94 -6.53 7.40
C PHE A 362 5.64 -7.32 6.13
N ASP A 363 4.42 -7.26 5.60
CA ASP A 363 3.95 -8.10 4.48
C ASP A 363 4.29 -9.59 4.67
N GLY A 364 4.13 -10.11 5.89
CA GLY A 364 4.45 -11.49 6.26
C GLY A 364 5.94 -11.84 6.28
N ARG A 365 6.83 -10.84 6.28
CA ARG A 365 8.29 -11.01 6.23
C ARG A 365 8.98 -10.25 7.36
N ARG A 366 10.30 -10.48 7.51
CA ARG A 366 11.20 -9.73 8.42
C ARG A 366 10.67 -9.63 9.85
N ARG A 367 10.23 -10.76 10.38
CA ARG A 367 9.68 -10.84 11.74
C ARG A 367 10.72 -10.43 12.77
N GLN A 368 10.34 -9.55 13.70
CA GLN A 368 11.20 -8.99 14.75
C GLN A 368 10.47 -8.97 16.08
N GLU A 369 11.20 -9.21 17.15
CA GLU A 369 10.69 -9.06 18.50
C GLU A 369 10.62 -7.58 18.91
N ILE A 370 9.58 -7.18 19.62
CA ILE A 370 9.36 -5.85 20.19
C ILE A 370 9.35 -5.99 21.71
N CYS A 371 10.30 -5.32 22.36
CA CYS A 371 10.46 -5.30 23.81
C CYS A 371 9.77 -4.08 24.44
N HIS A 372 9.65 -4.09 25.78
CA HIS A 372 9.20 -2.92 26.52
C HIS A 372 10.09 -1.71 26.21
N GLY A 373 9.48 -0.54 26.03
CA GLY A 373 10.15 0.70 25.65
C GLY A 373 10.33 0.88 24.15
N ASP A 374 10.32 -0.21 23.35
CA ASP A 374 10.31 -0.12 21.89
C ASP A 374 8.97 0.43 21.37
N SER A 375 9.00 1.11 20.23
CA SER A 375 7.78 1.58 19.59
C SER A 375 7.85 1.45 18.07
N ILE A 376 6.67 1.31 17.47
CA ILE A 376 6.50 1.23 16.02
C ILE A 376 5.66 2.43 15.61
N THR A 377 6.20 3.26 14.72
CA THR A 377 5.46 4.39 14.13
C THR A 377 5.09 4.05 12.70
N ILE A 378 3.82 4.19 12.36
CA ILE A 378 3.25 3.86 11.06
C ILE A 378 2.58 5.09 10.49
N THR A 379 2.94 5.45 9.25
CA THR A 379 2.34 6.56 8.49
C THR A 379 2.14 6.11 7.05
N THR A 380 1.31 6.80 6.29
CA THR A 380 1.23 6.57 4.85
C THR A 380 2.50 7.07 4.17
N SER A 381 3.04 6.25 3.27
CA SER A 381 4.20 6.60 2.46
C SER A 381 3.83 7.54 1.31
N CYS A 382 4.75 8.45 0.95
CA CYS A 382 4.64 9.22 -0.29
C CYS A 382 5.04 8.43 -1.55
N PHE A 383 5.54 7.19 -1.39
CA PHE A 383 5.98 6.33 -2.50
C PHE A 383 5.00 5.16 -2.71
N PRO A 384 3.91 5.35 -3.47
CA PRO A 384 2.98 4.28 -3.81
C PRO A 384 3.62 3.31 -4.81
N VAL A 385 2.98 2.14 -5.00
CA VAL A 385 3.31 1.21 -6.08
C VAL A 385 2.38 1.47 -7.27
N PRO A 386 2.90 1.92 -8.42
CA PRO A 386 2.11 2.10 -9.64
C PRO A 386 1.89 0.75 -10.32
N CYS A 387 0.70 0.19 -10.15
CA CYS A 387 0.32 -1.09 -10.76
C CYS A 387 -0.43 -0.86 -12.07
N ILE A 388 -0.03 -1.57 -13.11
CA ILE A 388 -0.70 -1.54 -14.42
C ILE A 388 -2.02 -2.28 -14.32
N CYS A 389 -3.10 -1.66 -14.84
CA CYS A 389 -4.43 -2.23 -14.91
C CYS A 389 -4.69 -2.85 -16.27
N PHE A 390 -5.56 -3.87 -16.30
CA PHE A 390 -5.93 -4.54 -17.55
C PHE A 390 -6.94 -3.71 -18.36
N ARG A 391 -8.04 -3.30 -17.71
CA ARG A 391 -9.14 -2.56 -18.37
C ARG A 391 -9.41 -1.24 -17.68
N ASN A 392 -9.87 -1.35 -16.45
CA ASN A 392 -10.25 -0.22 -15.61
C ASN A 392 -10.00 -0.62 -14.14
N PRO A 393 -9.34 0.23 -13.34
CA PRO A 393 -9.01 -0.06 -11.96
C PRO A 393 -10.21 -0.54 -11.12
N VAL A 394 -11.37 0.06 -11.33
CA VAL A 394 -12.60 -0.28 -10.58
C VAL A 394 -13.10 -1.67 -11.00
N ASN A 395 -13.23 -1.92 -12.30
CA ASN A 395 -13.72 -3.20 -12.80
C ASN A 395 -12.77 -4.35 -12.44
N ASP A 396 -11.46 -4.14 -12.57
CA ASP A 396 -10.44 -5.15 -12.25
C ASP A 396 -10.51 -5.55 -10.77
N TRP A 397 -10.78 -4.59 -9.87
CA TRP A 397 -10.91 -4.89 -8.44
C TRP A 397 -12.16 -5.70 -8.11
N PHE A 398 -13.33 -5.34 -8.66
CA PHE A 398 -14.57 -6.10 -8.47
C PHE A 398 -14.51 -7.50 -9.09
N GLU A 399 -13.87 -7.63 -10.25
CA GLU A 399 -13.61 -8.93 -10.86
C GLU A 399 -12.73 -9.82 -9.97
N SER A 400 -11.68 -9.24 -9.36
CA SER A 400 -10.85 -9.94 -8.39
C SER A 400 -11.63 -10.36 -7.14
N LEU A 401 -12.53 -9.51 -6.60
CA LEU A 401 -13.42 -9.89 -5.50
C LEU A 401 -14.30 -11.08 -5.86
N ALA A 402 -14.94 -11.04 -7.03
CA ALA A 402 -15.85 -12.08 -7.49
C ALA A 402 -15.10 -13.41 -7.70
N GLN A 403 -13.91 -13.37 -8.31
CA GLN A 403 -13.18 -14.58 -8.68
C GLN A 403 -12.34 -15.16 -7.52
N CYS A 404 -11.68 -14.31 -6.71
CA CYS A 404 -10.81 -14.79 -5.63
C CYS A 404 -11.57 -15.16 -4.36
N LEU A 405 -12.64 -14.42 -4.01
CA LEU A 405 -13.41 -14.62 -2.79
C LEU A 405 -14.82 -15.16 -3.03
N HIS A 406 -15.23 -15.39 -4.28
CA HIS A 406 -16.61 -15.73 -4.64
C HIS A 406 -17.61 -14.74 -4.03
N TRP A 407 -17.22 -13.44 -4.00
CA TRP A 407 -17.98 -12.40 -3.37
C TRP A 407 -19.38 -12.26 -3.96
N ASN A 408 -20.40 -12.37 -3.10
CA ASN A 408 -21.82 -12.26 -3.45
C ASN A 408 -22.29 -13.21 -4.57
N VAL A 409 -21.67 -14.40 -4.68
CA VAL A 409 -22.11 -15.44 -5.63
C VAL A 409 -23.40 -16.05 -5.11
N ARG A 410 -24.50 -15.82 -5.82
CA ARG A 410 -25.80 -16.37 -5.50
C ARG A 410 -26.41 -17.04 -6.75
N LYS A 411 -27.05 -18.19 -6.57
CA LYS A 411 -27.91 -18.77 -7.63
C LYS A 411 -29.06 -17.80 -7.89
N LYS A 412 -29.30 -17.47 -9.15
CA LYS A 412 -30.50 -16.71 -9.54
C LYS A 412 -31.74 -17.54 -9.17
N GLN A 413 -32.72 -16.90 -8.57
CA GLN A 413 -34.06 -17.52 -8.44
C GLN A 413 -34.62 -17.65 -9.84
N ASN A 414 -35.28 -18.79 -10.11
CA ASN A 414 -36.07 -18.94 -11.34
C ASN A 414 -37.21 -17.92 -11.30
N CYS A 415 -37.53 -17.31 -12.42
CA CYS A 415 -38.74 -16.54 -12.52
C CYS A 415 -39.92 -17.51 -12.25
N LEU A 416 -40.85 -17.09 -11.38
CA LEU A 416 -42.14 -17.79 -11.26
C LEU A 416 -42.76 -17.78 -12.66
N SER A 417 -43.11 -18.97 -13.17
CA SER A 417 -43.92 -19.06 -14.37
C SER A 417 -45.30 -18.49 -14.01
N SER A 418 -45.90 -17.75 -14.91
CA SER A 418 -47.24 -17.17 -14.74
C SER A 418 -48.35 -18.19 -14.48
N GLU A 419 -48.02 -19.48 -14.39
CA GLU A 419 -48.93 -20.59 -14.08
C GLU A 419 -48.96 -20.94 -12.57
N ASP A 420 -48.05 -20.37 -11.77
CA ASP A 420 -47.94 -20.63 -10.31
C ASP A 420 -48.73 -19.61 -9.48
N ASP A 421 -49.34 -18.57 -10.07
CA ASP A 421 -50.08 -17.54 -9.36
C ASP A 421 -51.53 -17.95 -8.98
N ASP A 422 -51.99 -19.15 -9.36
CA ASP A 422 -53.33 -19.66 -9.04
C ASP A 422 -53.41 -20.52 -7.77
N ILE A 423 -52.32 -20.59 -6.97
CA ILE A 423 -52.30 -21.35 -5.71
C ILE A 423 -51.83 -20.43 -4.56
N ILE A 424 -52.70 -19.50 -4.17
CA ILE A 424 -52.73 -18.95 -2.79
C ILE A 424 -54.20 -18.65 -2.44
#